data_19635591779bfcbab4426b73b93c19ef
#
_entry.id   19635591779bfcbab4426b73b93c19ef
#
_cell.length_a   1.000
_cell.length_b   1.000
_cell.length_c   1.000
_cell.angle_alpha   90.00
_cell.angle_beta   90.00
_cell.angle_gamma   90.00
#
_symmetry.space_group_name_H-M   'P 1'
#
loop_
_entity.id
_entity.type
_entity.pdbx_description
1 polymer ?
#
loop_
_entity_poly.entity_id
_entity_poly.type
_entity_poly.pdbx_seq_one_letter_code
_entity_poly.pdbx_strand_id
1 'polypeptide(L)'
;MKKAFRTLFILLFFWLALAIYFTNRLMYMKKKDEEFILKREKEAGRYNPTQLKTLPKRKIEIPSPFGYEIKAVLVEPHQTDRYIIISHGVTETKINSIKYMNLFLERGFNVLIYDHRRHGESGGRTTSFGYYEKFDLKAVVDWLKEEKGTNLLLGIHGESMGAATMLLYAGMLEDGADFYIADCPFSDFRAQLAYLIKKDFKLFPGILLPIGDLILRIRDKYSIRNVSPISVIENIQHPVLFIHSRKDDYILPSMTQDLFEHKKGPKMLYIAEKGRHAQSFNENRTDYERVIDEFLQKYVNLEPSR
;
A
#
# COMPACT_ATOMS: atom_id res chain seq x y z
N MET A 1 -11.65 17.14 -47.21
CA MET A 1 -12.50 16.47 -46.21
C MET A 1 -12.07 15.02 -45.94
N LYS A 2 -12.04 14.08 -46.93
CA LYS A 2 -11.71 12.66 -46.72
C LYS A 2 -10.32 12.43 -46.07
N LYS A 3 -9.27 13.18 -46.45
CA LYS A 3 -7.93 13.04 -45.84
C LYS A 3 -7.92 13.47 -44.37
N ALA A 4 -8.56 14.60 -44.04
CA ALA A 4 -8.64 15.09 -42.65
C ALA A 4 -9.40 14.10 -41.74
N PHE A 5 -10.51 13.53 -42.23
CA PHE A 5 -11.29 12.53 -41.51
C PHE A 5 -10.48 11.23 -41.28
N ARG A 6 -9.74 10.77 -42.30
CA ARG A 6 -8.83 9.62 -42.15
C ARG A 6 -7.72 9.87 -41.12
N THR A 7 -7.11 11.06 -41.14
CA THR A 7 -6.07 11.42 -40.16
C THR A 7 -6.63 11.46 -38.74
N LEU A 8 -7.80 12.07 -38.55
CA LEU A 8 -8.47 12.12 -37.25
C LEU A 8 -8.78 10.72 -36.73
N PHE A 9 -9.29 9.83 -37.60
CA PHE A 9 -9.59 8.44 -37.24
C PHE A 9 -8.34 7.65 -36.82
N ILE A 10 -7.22 7.84 -37.54
CA ILE A 10 -5.93 7.20 -37.21
C ILE A 10 -5.43 7.69 -35.83
N LEU A 11 -5.51 9.01 -35.57
CA LEU A 11 -5.10 9.56 -34.27
C LEU A 11 -5.97 9.04 -33.13
N LEU A 12 -7.29 9.00 -33.32
CA LEU A 12 -8.21 8.46 -32.31
C LEU A 12 -7.93 6.98 -32.01
N PHE A 13 -7.73 6.18 -33.05
CA PHE A 13 -7.38 4.77 -32.91
C PHE A 13 -6.04 4.57 -32.19
N PHE A 14 -5.04 5.40 -32.49
CA PHE A 14 -3.74 5.37 -31.81
C PHE A 14 -3.88 5.63 -30.32
N TRP A 15 -4.60 6.70 -29.92
CA TRP A 15 -4.80 7.03 -28.50
C TRP A 15 -5.62 5.96 -27.76
N LEU A 16 -6.61 5.38 -28.41
CA LEU A 16 -7.40 4.28 -27.87
C LEU A 16 -6.54 3.03 -27.62
N ALA A 17 -5.75 2.63 -28.61
CA ALA A 17 -4.84 1.47 -28.50
C ALA A 17 -3.80 1.70 -27.38
N LEU A 18 -3.25 2.90 -27.30
CA LEU A 18 -2.30 3.28 -26.26
C LEU A 18 -2.96 3.25 -24.86
N ALA A 19 -4.17 3.76 -24.72
CA ALA A 19 -4.90 3.73 -23.48
C ALA A 19 -5.27 2.29 -23.05
N ILE A 20 -5.63 1.41 -23.98
CA ILE A 20 -5.82 -0.02 -23.72
C ILE A 20 -4.51 -0.66 -23.24
N TYR A 21 -3.40 -0.36 -23.89
CA TYR A 21 -2.08 -0.87 -23.49
C TYR A 21 -1.74 -0.45 -22.05
N PHE A 22 -1.86 0.83 -21.69
CA PHE A 22 -1.56 1.32 -20.34
C PHE A 22 -2.53 0.78 -19.29
N THR A 23 -3.83 0.72 -19.59
CA THR A 23 -4.79 0.13 -18.64
C THR A 23 -4.55 -1.35 -18.43
N ASN A 24 -4.13 -2.10 -19.46
CA ASN A 24 -3.69 -3.49 -19.29
C ASN A 24 -2.48 -3.58 -18.37
N ARG A 25 -1.50 -2.69 -18.50
CA ARG A 25 -0.33 -2.68 -17.61
C ARG A 25 -0.68 -2.36 -16.16
N LEU A 26 -1.69 -1.52 -15.92
CA LEU A 26 -2.19 -1.24 -14.57
C LEU A 26 -2.95 -2.44 -14.00
N MET A 27 -3.95 -2.93 -14.71
CA MET A 27 -4.83 -4.01 -14.27
C MET A 27 -4.08 -5.34 -14.09
N TYR A 28 -3.12 -5.63 -14.98
CA TYR A 28 -2.41 -6.90 -15.07
C TYR A 28 -0.90 -6.74 -14.89
N MET A 29 -0.50 -5.84 -13.99
CA MET A 29 0.90 -5.59 -13.70
C MET A 29 1.67 -6.89 -13.45
N LYS A 30 2.90 -6.99 -14.00
CA LYS A 30 3.76 -8.15 -13.78
C LYS A 30 4.19 -8.18 -12.31
N LYS A 31 3.78 -9.21 -11.61
CA LYS A 31 4.14 -9.45 -10.21
C LYS A 31 5.56 -9.98 -10.13
N LYS A 32 6.23 -9.71 -9.03
CA LYS A 32 7.50 -10.36 -8.69
C LYS A 32 7.21 -11.78 -8.25
N ASP A 33 8.13 -12.68 -8.58
CA ASP A 33 8.11 -14.05 -8.10
C ASP A 33 8.43 -14.08 -6.60
N GLU A 34 7.75 -14.93 -5.86
CA GLU A 34 7.96 -15.09 -4.42
C GLU A 34 9.39 -15.58 -4.11
N GLU A 35 9.92 -16.49 -4.91
CA GLU A 35 11.29 -16.96 -4.78
C GLU A 35 12.30 -15.82 -4.99
N PHE A 36 12.06 -14.95 -5.96
CA PHE A 36 12.86 -13.74 -6.17
C PHE A 36 12.82 -12.81 -4.95
N ILE A 37 11.62 -12.59 -4.38
CA ILE A 37 11.45 -11.74 -3.19
C ILE A 37 12.21 -12.35 -2.00
N LEU A 38 12.01 -13.65 -1.74
CA LEU A 38 12.70 -14.37 -0.67
C LEU A 38 14.23 -14.29 -0.78
N LYS A 39 14.75 -14.52 -1.98
CA LYS A 39 16.20 -14.42 -2.26
C LYS A 39 16.72 -13.02 -1.95
N ARG A 40 16.05 -11.98 -2.49
CA ARG A 40 16.40 -10.58 -2.26
C ARG A 40 16.42 -10.22 -0.77
N GLU A 41 15.37 -10.58 -0.03
CA GLU A 41 15.24 -10.27 1.40
C GLU A 41 16.28 -11.04 2.24
N LYS A 42 16.60 -12.28 1.84
CA LYS A 42 17.65 -13.08 2.48
C LYS A 42 19.04 -12.49 2.25
N GLU A 43 19.37 -12.16 1.00
CA GLU A 43 20.67 -11.55 0.65
C GLU A 43 20.87 -10.20 1.35
N ALA A 44 19.81 -9.47 1.57
CA ALA A 44 19.83 -8.20 2.29
C ALA A 44 19.78 -8.34 3.83
N GLY A 45 19.77 -9.57 4.37
CA GLY A 45 19.73 -9.83 5.82
C GLY A 45 18.40 -9.46 6.49
N ARG A 46 17.32 -9.23 5.73
CA ARG A 46 15.99 -8.87 6.25
C ARG A 46 15.05 -10.05 6.43
N TYR A 47 15.42 -11.21 5.91
CA TYR A 47 14.70 -12.46 6.03
C TYR A 47 15.63 -13.55 6.57
N ASN A 48 15.27 -14.10 7.74
CA ASN A 48 15.93 -15.24 8.33
C ASN A 48 14.99 -16.46 8.29
N PRO A 49 15.23 -17.46 7.41
CA PRO A 49 14.38 -18.64 7.30
C PRO A 49 14.26 -19.46 8.58
N THR A 50 15.33 -19.52 9.39
CA THR A 50 15.36 -20.28 10.65
C THR A 50 14.45 -19.59 11.67
N GLN A 51 14.59 -18.28 11.84
CA GLN A 51 13.74 -17.49 12.73
C GLN A 51 12.26 -17.60 12.34
N LEU A 52 11.94 -17.43 11.06
CA LEU A 52 10.56 -17.53 10.61
C LEU A 52 9.96 -18.93 10.83
N LYS A 53 10.76 -20.00 10.72
CA LYS A 53 10.28 -21.38 10.97
C LYS A 53 9.89 -21.61 12.42
N THR A 54 10.57 -20.99 13.37
CA THR A 54 10.36 -21.18 14.81
C THR A 54 9.22 -20.33 15.38
N LEU A 55 8.83 -19.25 14.69
CA LEU A 55 7.74 -18.39 15.13
C LEU A 55 6.39 -19.11 15.09
N PRO A 56 5.58 -19.02 16.16
CA PRO A 56 4.20 -19.52 16.16
C PRO A 56 3.40 -18.72 15.12
N LYS A 57 2.91 -19.40 14.11
CA LYS A 57 2.17 -18.81 13.00
C LYS A 57 1.15 -19.75 12.41
N ARG A 58 0.10 -19.19 11.84
CA ARG A 58 -0.90 -19.95 11.08
C ARG A 58 -1.23 -19.25 9.77
N LYS A 59 -1.47 -20.04 8.73
CA LYS A 59 -2.01 -19.55 7.46
C LYS A 59 -3.51 -19.32 7.64
N ILE A 60 -3.97 -18.20 7.10
CA ILE A 60 -5.36 -17.74 7.19
C ILE A 60 -5.89 -17.51 5.78
N GLU A 61 -7.12 -17.92 5.57
CA GLU A 61 -7.90 -17.64 4.36
C GLU A 61 -9.08 -16.76 4.76
N ILE A 62 -9.12 -15.54 4.25
CA ILE A 62 -10.13 -14.54 4.59
C ILE A 62 -11.00 -14.32 3.35
N PRO A 63 -12.33 -14.52 3.43
CA PRO A 63 -13.21 -14.26 2.32
C PRO A 63 -13.18 -12.79 1.91
N SER A 64 -12.83 -12.50 0.65
CA SER A 64 -12.98 -11.18 0.07
C SER A 64 -14.45 -10.92 -0.27
N PRO A 65 -14.95 -9.67 -0.11
CA PRO A 65 -16.31 -9.32 -0.55
C PRO A 65 -16.51 -9.46 -2.08
N PHE A 66 -15.44 -9.75 -2.82
CA PHE A 66 -15.46 -9.92 -4.28
C PHE A 66 -15.38 -11.39 -4.73
N GLY A 67 -15.63 -12.36 -3.82
CA GLY A 67 -15.77 -13.77 -4.15
C GLY A 67 -14.47 -14.53 -4.40
N TYR A 68 -13.40 -14.16 -3.73
CA TYR A 68 -12.12 -14.89 -3.70
C TYR A 68 -11.54 -14.90 -2.29
N GLU A 69 -10.49 -15.70 -2.08
CA GLU A 69 -9.79 -15.78 -0.81
C GLU A 69 -8.59 -14.84 -0.75
N ILE A 70 -8.48 -14.09 0.34
CA ILE A 70 -7.30 -13.33 0.73
C ILE A 70 -6.42 -14.26 1.54
N LYS A 71 -5.19 -14.47 1.13
CA LYS A 71 -4.23 -15.35 1.82
C LYS A 71 -3.36 -14.53 2.76
N ALA A 72 -3.40 -14.88 4.03
CA ALA A 72 -2.70 -14.20 5.10
C ALA A 72 -1.90 -15.20 5.98
N VAL A 73 -0.99 -14.62 6.75
CA VAL A 73 -0.25 -15.33 7.82
C VAL A 73 -0.36 -14.49 9.09
N LEU A 74 -0.88 -15.07 10.14
CA LEU A 74 -0.91 -14.50 11.47
C LEU A 74 0.25 -15.09 12.29
N VAL A 75 1.08 -14.22 12.86
CA VAL A 75 2.27 -14.55 13.64
C VAL A 75 2.08 -14.02 15.05
N GLU A 76 2.01 -14.93 16.03
CA GLU A 76 1.58 -14.63 17.42
C GLU A 76 2.58 -15.20 18.45
N PRO A 77 3.79 -14.63 18.57
CA PRO A 77 4.74 -15.06 19.59
C PRO A 77 4.47 -14.46 20.97
N HIS A 78 3.65 -13.41 21.06
CA HIS A 78 3.44 -12.65 22.29
C HIS A 78 2.05 -12.91 22.91
N GLN A 79 1.98 -13.01 24.21
CA GLN A 79 0.72 -13.00 24.97
C GLN A 79 0.29 -11.54 25.22
N THR A 80 -0.31 -10.91 24.19
CA THR A 80 -0.67 -9.50 24.17
C THR A 80 -1.88 -9.26 23.28
N ASP A 81 -2.61 -8.16 23.54
CA ASP A 81 -3.71 -7.68 22.70
C ASP A 81 -3.23 -6.65 21.66
N ARG A 82 -1.92 -6.56 21.40
CA ARG A 82 -1.32 -5.65 20.41
C ARG A 82 -1.14 -6.35 19.09
N TYR A 83 -1.77 -5.82 18.06
CA TYR A 83 -1.72 -6.37 16.71
C TYR A 83 -1.37 -5.31 15.69
N ILE A 84 -0.66 -5.70 14.64
CA ILE A 84 -0.45 -4.86 13.48
C ILE A 84 -0.69 -5.63 12.18
N ILE A 85 -1.42 -5.01 11.26
CA ILE A 85 -1.61 -5.52 9.90
C ILE A 85 -0.61 -4.83 8.98
N ILE A 86 0.07 -5.60 8.11
CA ILE A 86 1.02 -5.05 7.15
C ILE A 86 0.52 -5.23 5.73
N SER A 87 0.36 -4.11 5.03
CA SER A 87 -0.16 -3.96 3.67
C SER A 87 0.99 -3.65 2.71
N HIS A 88 1.38 -4.63 1.88
CA HIS A 88 2.55 -4.53 1.00
C HIS A 88 2.35 -3.62 -0.22
N GLY A 89 3.45 -3.23 -0.86
CA GLY A 89 3.44 -2.46 -2.11
C GLY A 89 3.01 -3.27 -3.34
N VAL A 90 2.69 -2.57 -4.43
CA VAL A 90 2.35 -3.20 -5.70
C VAL A 90 3.51 -4.06 -6.22
N THR A 91 3.20 -5.16 -6.89
CA THR A 91 4.11 -6.19 -7.40
C THR A 91 4.80 -7.07 -6.34
N GLU A 92 4.76 -6.70 -5.08
CA GLU A 92 5.28 -7.48 -3.95
C GLU A 92 4.26 -8.53 -3.47
N THR A 93 4.60 -9.25 -2.40
CA THR A 93 3.73 -10.19 -1.69
C THR A 93 3.89 -10.01 -0.19
N LYS A 94 3.09 -10.72 0.63
CA LYS A 94 3.25 -10.78 2.09
C LYS A 94 4.68 -11.09 2.54
N ILE A 95 5.49 -11.73 1.71
CA ILE A 95 6.89 -12.01 2.01
C ILE A 95 7.73 -10.73 2.14
N ASN A 96 7.48 -9.70 1.30
CA ASN A 96 8.14 -8.40 1.43
C ASN A 96 7.83 -7.73 2.78
N SER A 97 6.68 -8.05 3.37
CA SER A 97 6.25 -7.51 4.67
C SER A 97 7.05 -8.06 5.86
N ILE A 98 7.82 -9.13 5.70
CA ILE A 98 8.58 -9.78 6.79
C ILE A 98 9.58 -8.81 7.44
N LYS A 99 10.18 -7.91 6.70
CA LYS A 99 11.06 -6.86 7.24
C LYS A 99 10.35 -5.98 8.28
N TYR A 100 9.12 -5.59 7.99
CA TYR A 100 8.28 -4.82 8.92
C TYR A 100 7.67 -5.71 10.02
N MET A 101 7.33 -6.96 9.68
CA MET A 101 6.89 -7.94 10.69
C MET A 101 7.93 -8.07 11.80
N ASN A 102 9.22 -8.26 11.46
CA ASN A 102 10.29 -8.36 12.45
C ASN A 102 10.39 -7.09 13.30
N LEU A 103 10.29 -5.90 12.67
CA LEU A 103 10.30 -4.61 13.33
C LEU A 103 9.23 -4.52 14.45
N PHE A 104 8.01 -4.99 14.17
CA PHE A 104 6.90 -4.91 15.12
C PHE A 104 6.87 -6.08 16.11
N LEU A 105 7.35 -7.27 15.73
CA LEU A 105 7.57 -8.37 16.68
C LEU A 105 8.55 -7.97 17.78
N GLU A 106 9.64 -7.28 17.43
CA GLU A 106 10.61 -6.74 18.42
C GLU A 106 9.98 -5.72 19.36
N ARG A 107 8.85 -5.12 19.01
CA ARG A 107 8.06 -4.16 19.81
C ARG A 107 6.87 -4.77 20.55
N GLY A 108 6.81 -6.10 20.60
CA GLY A 108 5.77 -6.82 21.34
C GLY A 108 4.41 -6.85 20.65
N PHE A 109 4.34 -6.58 19.35
CA PHE A 109 3.11 -6.78 18.57
C PHE A 109 3.02 -8.21 18.02
N ASN A 110 1.82 -8.74 17.93
CA ASN A 110 1.48 -9.82 17.03
C ASN A 110 1.20 -9.26 15.64
N VAL A 111 1.52 -10.00 14.59
CA VAL A 111 1.53 -9.43 13.23
C VAL A 111 0.71 -10.26 12.26
N LEU A 112 -0.14 -9.59 11.48
CA LEU A 112 -0.83 -10.18 10.35
C LEU A 112 -0.27 -9.59 9.05
N ILE A 113 0.29 -10.46 8.19
CA ILE A 113 0.72 -10.13 6.83
C ILE A 113 -0.20 -10.82 5.84
N TYR A 114 -0.58 -10.14 4.76
CA TYR A 114 -1.50 -10.71 3.77
C TYR A 114 -1.08 -10.32 2.35
N ASP A 115 -1.55 -11.09 1.38
CA ASP A 115 -1.40 -10.76 -0.03
C ASP A 115 -2.59 -9.93 -0.51
N HIS A 116 -2.34 -8.79 -1.12
CA HIS A 116 -3.36 -8.04 -1.84
C HIS A 116 -4.00 -8.87 -2.96
N ARG A 117 -5.19 -8.45 -3.38
CA ARG A 117 -5.85 -9.03 -4.56
C ARG A 117 -4.90 -9.16 -5.73
N ARG A 118 -4.94 -10.29 -6.42
CA ARG A 118 -4.08 -10.62 -7.56
C ARG A 118 -2.58 -10.68 -7.23
N HIS A 119 -2.15 -10.60 -5.98
CA HIS A 119 -0.75 -10.76 -5.56
C HIS A 119 -0.56 -12.08 -4.80
N GLY A 120 0.67 -12.59 -4.79
CA GLY A 120 1.01 -13.81 -4.07
C GLY A 120 0.03 -14.95 -4.32
N GLU A 121 -0.49 -15.51 -3.22
CA GLU A 121 -1.46 -16.61 -3.22
C GLU A 121 -2.93 -16.13 -3.21
N SER A 122 -3.20 -14.82 -3.02
CA SER A 122 -4.56 -14.27 -3.00
C SER A 122 -5.20 -14.27 -4.39
N GLY A 123 -6.52 -14.44 -4.40
CA GLY A 123 -7.34 -14.36 -5.60
C GLY A 123 -7.47 -12.93 -6.15
N GLY A 124 -8.47 -12.74 -7.01
CA GLY A 124 -8.73 -11.46 -7.67
C GLY A 124 -8.19 -11.38 -9.08
N ARG A 125 -8.88 -10.62 -9.94
CA ARG A 125 -8.60 -10.57 -11.38
C ARG A 125 -7.63 -9.44 -11.77
N THR A 126 -7.72 -8.31 -11.10
CA THR A 126 -7.04 -7.06 -11.45
C THR A 126 -6.47 -6.38 -10.22
N THR A 127 -5.44 -5.56 -10.40
CA THR A 127 -4.94 -4.62 -9.39
C THR A 127 -5.64 -3.28 -9.60
N SER A 128 -6.09 -2.62 -8.53
CA SER A 128 -6.84 -1.36 -8.57
C SER A 128 -6.25 -0.24 -7.72
N PHE A 129 -5.02 -0.43 -7.21
CA PHE A 129 -4.23 0.57 -6.48
C PHE A 129 -4.91 1.20 -5.26
N GLY A 130 -5.75 0.42 -4.58
CA GLY A 130 -6.48 0.83 -3.39
C GLY A 130 -7.99 0.96 -3.59
N TYR A 131 -8.51 0.91 -4.82
CA TYR A 131 -9.95 1.00 -5.02
C TYR A 131 -10.69 -0.22 -4.46
N TYR A 132 -10.35 -1.43 -4.88
CA TYR A 132 -10.89 -2.67 -4.33
C TYR A 132 -10.10 -3.15 -3.12
N GLU A 133 -8.79 -2.90 -3.11
CA GLU A 133 -7.89 -3.33 -2.04
C GLU A 133 -8.31 -2.80 -0.67
N LYS A 134 -8.93 -1.61 -0.57
CA LYS A 134 -9.44 -1.09 0.71
C LYS A 134 -10.57 -1.92 1.32
N PHE A 135 -11.41 -2.55 0.49
CA PHE A 135 -12.46 -3.43 0.96
C PHE A 135 -11.89 -4.79 1.40
N ASP A 136 -10.84 -5.27 0.72
CA ASP A 136 -10.10 -6.45 1.15
C ASP A 136 -9.39 -6.19 2.49
N LEU A 137 -8.78 -5.01 2.65
CA LEU A 137 -8.18 -4.62 3.93
C LEU A 137 -9.25 -4.53 5.03
N LYS A 138 -10.44 -4.00 4.73
CA LYS A 138 -11.56 -4.03 5.69
C LYS A 138 -11.89 -5.47 6.11
N ALA A 139 -12.00 -6.40 5.17
CA ALA A 139 -12.25 -7.80 5.48
C ALA A 139 -11.15 -8.41 6.36
N VAL A 140 -9.88 -8.02 6.15
CA VAL A 140 -8.75 -8.46 7.00
C VAL A 140 -8.86 -7.88 8.41
N VAL A 141 -9.23 -6.61 8.56
CA VAL A 141 -9.44 -5.95 9.85
C VAL A 141 -10.61 -6.59 10.60
N ASP A 142 -11.75 -6.76 9.91
CA ASP A 142 -12.95 -7.36 10.49
C ASP A 142 -12.65 -8.77 10.98
N TRP A 143 -12.01 -9.59 10.15
CA TRP A 143 -11.61 -10.96 10.52
C TRP A 143 -10.73 -10.97 11.78
N LEU A 144 -9.75 -10.08 11.87
CA LEU A 144 -8.85 -10.02 13.02
C LEU A 144 -9.62 -9.63 14.30
N LYS A 145 -10.53 -8.66 14.21
CA LYS A 145 -11.38 -8.23 15.33
C LYS A 145 -12.38 -9.32 15.76
N GLU A 146 -12.95 -10.08 14.83
CA GLU A 146 -13.81 -11.23 15.12
C GLU A 146 -13.05 -12.34 15.82
N GLU A 147 -11.83 -12.62 15.38
CA GLU A 147 -10.98 -13.69 15.91
C GLU A 147 -10.40 -13.37 17.30
N LYS A 148 -10.04 -12.10 17.56
CA LYS A 148 -9.29 -11.67 18.76
C LYS A 148 -10.10 -10.82 19.72
N GLY A 149 -11.29 -10.41 19.33
CA GLY A 149 -12.12 -9.45 20.07
C GLY A 149 -11.83 -8.00 19.62
N THR A 150 -12.72 -7.11 20.05
CA THR A 150 -12.66 -5.68 19.67
C THR A 150 -11.78 -4.83 20.59
N ASN A 151 -11.37 -5.36 21.74
CA ASN A 151 -10.54 -4.67 22.74
C ASN A 151 -9.03 -4.80 22.48
N LEU A 152 -8.61 -4.86 21.22
CA LEU A 152 -7.22 -4.97 20.85
C LEU A 152 -6.66 -3.59 20.45
N LEU A 153 -5.38 -3.38 20.69
CA LEU A 153 -4.63 -2.26 20.12
C LEU A 153 -4.20 -2.62 18.71
N LEU A 154 -4.83 -2.02 17.71
CA LEU A 154 -4.61 -2.34 16.31
C LEU A 154 -3.85 -1.22 15.58
N GLY A 155 -2.69 -1.55 15.00
CA GLY A 155 -2.01 -0.72 14.03
C GLY A 155 -2.18 -1.25 12.60
N ILE A 156 -2.04 -0.37 11.62
CA ILE A 156 -1.88 -0.77 10.22
C ILE A 156 -0.66 -0.06 9.63
N HIS A 157 0.26 -0.84 9.09
CA HIS A 157 1.42 -0.35 8.34
C HIS A 157 1.22 -0.62 6.86
N GLY A 158 1.36 0.39 6.01
CA GLY A 158 1.29 0.27 4.56
C GLY A 158 2.54 0.79 3.86
N GLU A 159 3.00 0.08 2.81
CA GLU A 159 4.07 0.51 1.92
C GLU A 159 3.51 0.83 0.53
N SER A 160 3.76 2.03 -0.01
CA SER A 160 3.41 2.42 -1.39
C SER A 160 1.90 2.24 -1.69
N MET A 161 1.50 1.35 -2.61
CA MET A 161 0.10 0.99 -2.84
C MET A 161 -0.60 0.54 -1.55
N GLY A 162 0.09 -0.20 -0.68
CA GLY A 162 -0.46 -0.62 0.61
C GLY A 162 -0.75 0.56 1.54
N ALA A 163 0.12 1.58 1.53
CA ALA A 163 -0.10 2.82 2.28
C ALA A 163 -1.31 3.61 1.75
N ALA A 164 -1.42 3.76 0.43
CA ALA A 164 -2.58 4.40 -0.18
C ALA A 164 -3.88 3.62 0.08
N THR A 165 -3.83 2.28 0.02
CA THR A 165 -4.96 1.40 0.36
C THR A 165 -5.42 1.61 1.80
N MET A 166 -4.49 1.65 2.74
CA MET A 166 -4.75 1.88 4.16
C MET A 166 -5.39 3.25 4.41
N LEU A 167 -4.86 4.31 3.79
CA LEU A 167 -5.43 5.66 3.92
C LEU A 167 -6.83 5.77 3.30
N LEU A 168 -7.07 5.08 2.18
CA LEU A 168 -8.40 4.98 1.57
C LEU A 168 -9.37 4.16 2.43
N TYR A 169 -8.92 3.08 3.06
CA TYR A 169 -9.71 2.32 4.02
C TYR A 169 -10.13 3.22 5.19
N ALA A 170 -9.14 3.84 5.84
CA ALA A 170 -9.38 4.66 7.03
C ALA A 170 -10.24 5.91 6.74
N GLY A 171 -10.02 6.58 5.62
CA GLY A 171 -10.73 7.83 5.30
C GLY A 171 -12.07 7.67 4.57
N MET A 172 -12.33 6.50 3.94
CA MET A 172 -13.56 6.29 3.14
C MET A 172 -14.51 5.26 3.72
N LEU A 173 -14.01 4.24 4.39
CA LEU A 173 -14.83 3.13 4.86
C LEU A 173 -14.97 3.16 6.38
N GLU A 174 -13.86 3.07 7.09
CA GLU A 174 -13.85 2.97 8.53
C GLU A 174 -12.45 3.34 9.07
N ASP A 175 -12.39 4.28 9.98
CA ASP A 175 -11.18 4.61 10.76
C ASP A 175 -10.97 3.56 11.87
N GLY A 176 -10.76 2.32 11.44
CA GLY A 176 -10.95 1.11 12.25
C GLY A 176 -9.68 0.58 12.92
N ALA A 177 -8.58 1.33 12.93
CA ALA A 177 -7.37 1.00 13.68
C ALA A 177 -6.98 2.17 14.60
N ASP A 178 -6.24 1.89 15.67
CA ASP A 178 -5.83 2.89 16.66
C ASP A 178 -4.70 3.80 16.15
N PHE A 179 -3.93 3.35 15.17
CA PHE A 179 -2.90 4.15 14.50
C PHE A 179 -2.54 3.60 13.12
N TYR A 180 -1.93 4.46 12.30
CA TYR A 180 -1.52 4.15 10.94
C TYR A 180 -0.09 4.58 10.66
N ILE A 181 0.63 3.80 9.84
CA ILE A 181 1.97 4.13 9.36
C ILE A 181 1.98 4.01 7.85
N ALA A 182 2.13 5.15 7.16
CA ALA A 182 2.07 5.27 5.71
C ALA A 182 3.47 5.53 5.14
N ASP A 183 4.12 4.48 4.62
CA ASP A 183 5.42 4.60 3.96
C ASP A 183 5.24 4.77 2.45
N CYS A 184 5.74 5.89 1.93
CA CYS A 184 5.74 6.34 0.53
C CYS A 184 4.38 6.25 -0.21
N PRO A 185 3.25 6.72 0.38
CA PRO A 185 1.98 6.77 -0.31
C PRO A 185 1.98 7.81 -1.44
N PHE A 186 1.19 7.57 -2.49
CA PHE A 186 0.76 8.64 -3.37
C PHE A 186 -0.45 9.37 -2.75
N SER A 187 -0.56 10.67 -3.01
CA SER A 187 -1.71 11.47 -2.54
C SER A 187 -2.93 11.33 -3.44
N ASP A 188 -2.72 11.23 -4.74
CA ASP A 188 -3.75 11.09 -5.77
C ASP A 188 -3.23 10.22 -6.93
N PHE A 189 -3.96 9.16 -7.26
CA PHE A 189 -3.49 8.20 -8.27
C PHE A 189 -3.49 8.79 -9.68
N ARG A 190 -4.43 9.70 -9.98
CA ARG A 190 -4.46 10.37 -11.28
C ARG A 190 -3.26 11.31 -11.44
N ALA A 191 -2.89 12.03 -10.39
CA ALA A 191 -1.69 12.88 -10.37
C ALA A 191 -0.41 12.03 -10.50
N GLN A 192 -0.33 10.90 -9.78
CA GLN A 192 0.77 9.94 -9.89
C GLN A 192 0.93 9.41 -11.32
N LEU A 193 -0.17 8.97 -11.95
CA LEU A 193 -0.14 8.52 -13.34
C LEU A 193 0.26 9.64 -14.31
N ALA A 194 -0.23 10.87 -14.10
CA ALA A 194 0.14 12.01 -14.93
C ALA A 194 1.65 12.29 -14.86
N TYR A 195 2.23 12.20 -13.67
CA TYR A 195 3.67 12.34 -13.46
C TYR A 195 4.45 11.25 -14.21
N LEU A 196 4.10 9.98 -14.05
CA LEU A 196 4.80 8.86 -14.70
C LEU A 196 4.66 8.90 -16.22
N ILE A 197 3.50 9.24 -16.76
CA ILE A 197 3.29 9.39 -18.21
C ILE A 197 4.22 10.47 -18.79
N LYS A 198 4.38 11.60 -18.11
CA LYS A 198 5.31 12.66 -18.54
C LYS A 198 6.76 12.23 -18.37
N LYS A 199 7.12 11.66 -17.22
CA LYS A 199 8.49 11.30 -16.87
C LYS A 199 9.03 10.21 -17.78
N ASP A 200 8.32 9.08 -17.87
CA ASP A 200 8.85 7.86 -18.47
C ASP A 200 8.55 7.75 -19.97
N PHE A 201 7.40 8.26 -20.42
CA PHE A 201 6.95 8.12 -21.80
C PHE A 201 6.98 9.41 -22.60
N LYS A 202 7.19 10.56 -21.94
CA LYS A 202 7.17 11.90 -22.60
C LYS A 202 5.85 12.19 -23.34
N LEU A 203 4.75 11.55 -22.91
CA LEU A 203 3.42 11.71 -23.50
C LEU A 203 2.60 12.76 -22.76
N PHE A 204 1.52 13.25 -23.42
CA PHE A 204 0.61 14.23 -22.84
C PHE A 204 -0.52 13.53 -22.04
N PRO A 205 -0.53 13.66 -20.69
CA PRO A 205 -1.49 12.96 -19.85
C PRO A 205 -2.94 13.41 -20.07
N GLY A 206 -3.14 14.64 -20.53
CA GLY A 206 -4.48 15.25 -20.71
C GLY A 206 -5.37 14.52 -21.70
N ILE A 207 -4.81 13.77 -22.66
CA ILE A 207 -5.57 12.93 -23.59
C ILE A 207 -5.63 11.49 -23.09
N LEU A 208 -4.50 10.94 -22.64
CA LEU A 208 -4.38 9.54 -22.30
C LEU A 208 -5.18 9.16 -21.05
N LEU A 209 -5.14 9.99 -20.00
CA LEU A 209 -5.82 9.68 -18.74
C LEU A 209 -7.35 9.63 -18.85
N PRO A 210 -8.04 10.58 -19.52
CA PRO A 210 -9.50 10.48 -19.69
C PRO A 210 -9.94 9.23 -20.46
N ILE A 211 -9.21 8.86 -21.52
CA ILE A 211 -9.50 7.64 -22.29
C ILE A 211 -9.24 6.40 -21.45
N GLY A 212 -8.10 6.35 -20.75
CA GLY A 212 -7.75 5.27 -19.83
C GLY A 212 -8.76 5.11 -18.70
N ASP A 213 -9.20 6.21 -18.08
CA ASP A 213 -10.22 6.20 -17.04
C ASP A 213 -11.56 5.65 -17.55
N LEU A 214 -11.99 6.04 -18.76
CA LEU A 214 -13.20 5.49 -19.39
C LEU A 214 -13.07 3.97 -19.60
N ILE A 215 -11.92 3.51 -20.08
CA ILE A 215 -11.66 2.08 -20.29
C ILE A 215 -11.71 1.32 -18.96
N LEU A 216 -11.11 1.85 -17.89
CA LEU A 216 -11.16 1.23 -16.56
C LEU A 216 -12.59 1.17 -16.01
N ARG A 217 -13.40 2.21 -16.20
CA ARG A 217 -14.83 2.20 -15.81
C ARG A 217 -15.63 1.11 -16.55
N ILE A 218 -15.34 0.88 -17.82
CA ILE A 218 -16.01 -0.16 -18.61
C ILE A 218 -15.53 -1.55 -18.19
N ARG A 219 -14.23 -1.76 -18.07
CA ARG A 219 -13.61 -3.08 -17.91
C ARG A 219 -13.52 -3.54 -16.46
N ASP A 220 -13.28 -2.62 -15.53
CA ASP A 220 -13.00 -2.92 -14.12
C ASP A 220 -13.89 -2.12 -13.14
N LYS A 221 -14.90 -1.42 -13.67
CA LYS A 221 -15.99 -0.76 -12.91
C LYS A 221 -15.53 0.29 -11.89
N TYR A 222 -14.34 0.86 -12.03
CA TYR A 222 -13.89 1.97 -11.18
C TYR A 222 -13.24 3.09 -11.99
N SER A 223 -13.15 4.28 -11.40
CA SER A 223 -12.43 5.44 -11.93
C SER A 223 -11.15 5.67 -11.13
N ILE A 224 -10.05 6.05 -11.81
CA ILE A 224 -8.82 6.47 -11.15
C ILE A 224 -9.01 7.67 -10.21
N ARG A 225 -10.07 8.47 -10.43
CA ARG A 225 -10.45 9.61 -9.57
C ARG A 225 -10.90 9.17 -8.18
N ASN A 226 -11.38 7.93 -8.06
CA ASN A 226 -11.84 7.36 -6.79
C ASN A 226 -10.68 6.78 -5.96
N VAL A 227 -9.44 6.89 -6.47
CA VAL A 227 -8.21 6.44 -5.80
C VAL A 227 -7.40 7.69 -5.41
N SER A 228 -7.91 8.42 -4.43
CA SER A 228 -7.37 9.72 -4.01
C SER A 228 -7.33 9.83 -2.48
N PRO A 229 -6.27 9.32 -1.83
CA PRO A 229 -6.08 9.47 -0.39
C PRO A 229 -6.22 10.91 0.10
N ILE A 230 -5.74 11.90 -0.67
CA ILE A 230 -5.83 13.32 -0.29
C ILE A 230 -7.27 13.80 -0.14
N SER A 231 -8.21 13.23 -0.90
CA SER A 231 -9.63 13.62 -0.83
C SER A 231 -10.35 13.17 0.43
N VAL A 232 -9.73 12.29 1.22
CA VAL A 232 -10.35 11.65 2.39
C VAL A 232 -9.49 11.68 3.65
N ILE A 233 -8.25 12.19 3.54
CA ILE A 233 -7.27 12.17 4.64
C ILE A 233 -7.76 12.95 5.88
N GLU A 234 -8.58 13.98 5.70
CA GLU A 234 -9.16 14.76 6.81
C GLU A 234 -10.15 13.98 7.66
N ASN A 235 -10.72 12.88 7.12
CA ASN A 235 -11.68 12.03 7.84
C ASN A 235 -11.01 11.13 8.87
N ILE A 236 -9.72 10.85 8.72
CA ILE A 236 -8.97 9.98 9.63
C ILE A 236 -8.72 10.75 10.93
N GLN A 237 -9.24 10.24 12.04
CA GLN A 237 -9.07 10.86 13.37
C GLN A 237 -7.86 10.29 14.11
N HIS A 238 -7.59 9.00 13.94
CA HIS A 238 -6.48 8.32 14.60
C HIS A 238 -5.11 8.79 14.10
N PRO A 239 -4.04 8.62 14.93
CA PRO A 239 -2.70 9.05 14.59
C PRO A 239 -2.18 8.44 13.28
N VAL A 240 -1.52 9.25 12.46
CA VAL A 240 -0.85 8.80 11.24
C VAL A 240 0.61 9.23 11.24
N LEU A 241 1.52 8.25 11.13
CA LEU A 241 2.92 8.49 10.80
C LEU A 241 3.10 8.41 9.29
N PHE A 242 3.55 9.48 8.68
CA PHE A 242 3.94 9.55 7.28
C PHE A 242 5.45 9.40 7.14
N ILE A 243 5.89 8.51 6.27
CA ILE A 243 7.30 8.26 5.99
C ILE A 243 7.53 8.34 4.49
N HIS A 244 8.66 8.93 4.05
CA HIS A 244 9.05 8.95 2.64
C HIS A 244 10.54 9.12 2.48
N SER A 245 11.14 8.54 1.44
CA SER A 245 12.53 8.80 1.08
C SER A 245 12.66 10.06 0.24
N ARG A 246 13.57 10.96 0.60
CA ARG A 246 13.82 12.23 -0.13
C ARG A 246 14.15 12.03 -1.60
N LYS A 247 14.81 10.93 -1.94
CA LYS A 247 15.27 10.60 -3.30
C LYS A 247 14.31 9.70 -4.09
N ASP A 248 13.06 9.57 -3.61
CA ASP A 248 12.03 8.84 -4.36
C ASP A 248 11.64 9.63 -5.61
N ASP A 249 11.91 9.07 -6.76
CA ASP A 249 11.59 9.61 -8.07
C ASP A 249 10.48 8.84 -8.79
N TYR A 250 9.87 7.86 -8.11
CA TYR A 250 8.71 7.12 -8.61
C TYR A 250 7.40 7.67 -8.05
N ILE A 251 7.28 7.82 -6.73
CA ILE A 251 6.27 8.64 -6.06
C ILE A 251 7.01 9.80 -5.40
N LEU A 252 6.66 11.03 -5.76
CA LEU A 252 7.38 12.19 -5.24
C LEU A 252 7.11 12.40 -3.74
N PRO A 253 8.12 12.74 -2.92
CA PRO A 253 7.95 13.02 -1.50
C PRO A 253 6.92 14.13 -1.22
N SER A 254 6.73 15.07 -2.15
CA SER A 254 5.70 16.11 -2.04
C SER A 254 4.29 15.54 -1.89
N MET A 255 4.00 14.36 -2.48
CA MET A 255 2.68 13.72 -2.31
C MET A 255 2.42 13.31 -0.85
N THR A 256 3.44 12.81 -0.16
CA THR A 256 3.33 12.49 1.28
C THR A 256 3.27 13.76 2.13
N GLN A 257 4.01 14.80 1.76
CA GLN A 257 3.93 16.11 2.41
C GLN A 257 2.52 16.72 2.28
N ASP A 258 1.92 16.66 1.07
CA ASP A 258 0.55 17.11 0.84
C ASP A 258 -0.44 16.36 1.76
N LEU A 259 -0.30 15.04 1.87
CA LEU A 259 -1.13 14.24 2.78
C LEU A 259 -0.93 14.64 4.25
N PHE A 260 0.30 14.82 4.67
CA PHE A 260 0.63 15.28 6.01
C PHE A 260 0.02 16.65 6.30
N GLU A 261 0.11 17.60 5.39
CA GLU A 261 -0.43 18.95 5.57
C GLU A 261 -1.96 18.93 5.74
N HIS A 262 -2.67 18.15 4.92
CA HIS A 262 -4.14 18.07 4.92
C HIS A 262 -4.70 17.19 6.05
N LYS A 263 -3.94 16.23 6.57
CA LYS A 263 -4.37 15.39 7.71
C LYS A 263 -4.66 16.26 8.93
N LYS A 264 -5.86 16.14 9.50
CA LYS A 264 -6.24 16.76 10.77
C LYS A 264 -5.86 15.87 11.97
N GLY A 265 -5.77 16.48 13.17
CA GLY A 265 -5.47 15.76 14.40
C GLY A 265 -4.04 15.18 14.47
N PRO A 266 -3.82 14.10 15.25
CA PRO A 266 -2.49 13.56 15.52
C PRO A 266 -1.77 13.08 14.25
N LYS A 267 -0.57 13.59 14.03
CA LYS A 267 0.23 13.23 12.85
C LYS A 267 1.72 13.45 13.09
N MET A 268 2.55 12.69 12.39
CA MET A 268 4.00 12.85 12.38
C MET A 268 4.53 12.62 10.97
N LEU A 269 5.63 13.29 10.61
CA LEU A 269 6.27 13.15 9.29
C LEU A 269 7.75 12.86 9.47
N TYR A 270 8.26 11.88 8.75
CA TYR A 270 9.67 11.59 8.61
C TYR A 270 10.06 11.50 7.13
N ILE A 271 11.00 12.33 6.71
CA ILE A 271 11.61 12.29 5.37
C ILE A 271 13.01 11.72 5.49
N ALA A 272 13.15 10.46 5.08
CA ALA A 272 14.41 9.73 5.10
C ALA A 272 15.39 10.29 4.04
N GLU A 273 16.63 10.50 4.42
CA GLU A 273 17.64 11.14 3.55
C GLU A 273 18.13 10.23 2.41
N LYS A 274 18.14 8.92 2.67
CA LYS A 274 18.63 7.91 1.73
C LYS A 274 17.47 7.08 1.16
N GLY A 275 17.75 6.38 0.08
CA GLY A 275 16.84 5.44 -0.55
C GLY A 275 15.95 6.07 -1.62
N ARG A 276 15.60 5.24 -2.60
CA ARG A 276 14.58 5.50 -3.62
C ARG A 276 13.22 5.01 -3.14
N HIS A 277 12.28 4.81 -4.05
CA HIS A 277 10.94 4.32 -3.76
C HIS A 277 10.94 3.03 -2.93
N ALA A 278 10.19 3.00 -1.83
CA ALA A 278 10.07 1.89 -0.89
C ALA A 278 11.40 1.43 -0.27
N GLN A 279 12.37 2.35 -0.11
CA GLN A 279 13.67 2.07 0.50
C GLN A 279 13.89 2.84 1.81
N SER A 280 12.88 3.54 2.33
CA SER A 280 12.97 4.31 3.57
C SER A 280 13.52 3.46 4.73
N PHE A 281 12.92 2.30 4.97
CA PHE A 281 13.38 1.34 5.98
C PHE A 281 14.75 0.74 5.64
N ASN A 282 14.93 0.31 4.39
CA ASN A 282 16.12 -0.44 3.98
C ASN A 282 17.42 0.37 4.10
N GLU A 283 17.36 1.67 3.78
CA GLU A 283 18.54 2.54 3.69
C GLU A 283 18.74 3.43 4.94
N ASN A 284 17.74 3.49 5.84
CA ASN A 284 17.77 4.35 7.03
C ASN A 284 17.25 3.60 8.26
N ARG A 285 17.62 2.35 8.44
CA ARG A 285 17.00 1.44 9.41
C ARG A 285 16.95 2.03 10.82
N THR A 286 18.08 2.51 11.35
CA THR A 286 18.17 3.08 12.71
C THR A 286 17.24 4.27 12.91
N ASP A 287 17.20 5.20 11.94
CA ASP A 287 16.31 6.36 12.03
C ASP A 287 14.84 5.96 11.87
N TYR A 288 14.56 5.00 11.00
CA TYR A 288 13.20 4.49 10.81
C TYR A 288 12.67 3.84 12.09
N GLU A 289 13.48 2.98 12.73
CA GLU A 289 13.17 2.34 14.01
C GLU A 289 12.94 3.38 15.13
N ARG A 290 13.83 4.36 15.25
CA ARG A 290 13.69 5.47 16.20
C ARG A 290 12.40 6.26 15.99
N VAL A 291 12.06 6.60 14.76
CA VAL A 291 10.84 7.36 14.43
C VAL A 291 9.57 6.57 14.74
N ILE A 292 9.58 5.24 14.50
CA ILE A 292 8.50 4.36 14.93
C ILE A 292 8.34 4.40 16.45
N ASP A 293 9.42 4.29 17.19
CA ASP A 293 9.39 4.31 18.67
C ASP A 293 8.88 5.66 19.22
N GLU A 294 9.37 6.78 18.67
CA GLU A 294 8.89 8.12 19.01
C GLU A 294 7.39 8.29 18.72
N PHE A 295 6.91 7.76 17.59
CA PHE A 295 5.51 7.83 17.22
C PHE A 295 4.64 6.97 18.15
N LEU A 296 5.04 5.73 18.41
CA LEU A 296 4.32 4.82 19.31
C LEU A 296 4.27 5.35 20.74
N GLN A 297 5.38 5.89 21.25
CA GLN A 297 5.42 6.51 22.57
C GLN A 297 4.48 7.73 22.63
N LYS A 298 4.57 8.62 21.65
CA LYS A 298 3.85 9.90 21.67
C LYS A 298 2.34 9.77 21.49
N TYR A 299 1.90 8.87 20.66
CA TYR A 299 0.50 8.81 20.21
C TYR A 299 -0.24 7.53 20.58
N VAL A 300 0.48 6.47 20.94
CA VAL A 300 -0.09 5.15 21.27
C VAL A 300 0.19 4.78 22.74
N ASN A 301 0.98 5.60 23.45
CA ASN A 301 1.40 5.40 24.84
C ASN A 301 2.13 4.05 25.06
N LEU A 302 2.94 3.64 24.10
CA LEU A 302 3.78 2.45 24.20
C LEU A 302 5.22 2.87 24.46
N GLU A 303 5.77 2.36 25.58
CA GLU A 303 7.19 2.53 25.87
C GLU A 303 8.05 1.74 24.87
N PRO A 304 9.23 2.27 24.46
CA PRO A 304 10.16 1.55 23.63
C PRO A 304 10.53 0.19 24.26
N SER A 305 10.56 -0.86 23.49
CA SER A 305 11.11 -2.14 23.95
C SER A 305 12.60 -1.96 24.27
N ARG A 306 12.99 -2.29 25.49
CA ARG A 306 14.39 -2.24 25.95
C ARG A 306 15.24 -3.30 25.27
#